data_fb15e3ecf6d6e470b46348b8a53448dc
#
_entry.id   fb15e3ecf6d6e470b46348b8a53448dc
#
_cell.length_a   1.000
_cell.length_b   1.000
_cell.length_c   1.000
_cell.angle_alpha   90.00
_cell.angle_beta   90.00
_cell.angle_gamma   90.00
#
_symmetry.space_group_name_H-M   'P 1'
#
loop_
_entity.id
_entity.type
_entity.pdbx_description
1 polymer ?
#
loop_
_entity_poly.entity_id
_entity_poly.type
_entity_poly.pdbx_seq_one_letter_code
_entity_poly.pdbx_strand_id
1 'polypeptide(L)'
;GLTINCFDERGEEVVHESFRFDGGVVDFVDWLSNDGAVTDTWHIQGEGTFTETVQALDPESGHLRAVETERICEVDCALRWGIGYDAQLESFVNIIATPKGGTHIAGFEQAVLKVLRSQVDKNARKLKVGAKDGRPEKDDVLAGMTAVVTVRFSEPQFEGQTKEILGTPQIRTVVNRVVSDWLKAKFASSKRDDKQQTSLLMEKVVGEMKARVSARIHKEISRKKNALETSSLPAKLADCRLEDVEETELFIVEGDSALGTAKAARNSHYQALFPIRGKILNVQKASTADMLANAECANIIQVIGAGSGRTFDLSQARYGKVILMTDADVDGAHIRTLLLTLFFRYM
;
A
#
# COMPACT_ATOMS: atom_id res chain seq x y z
N GLY A 1 -0.06 8.84 40.70
CA GLY A 1 -0.07 9.85 39.66
C GLY A 1 -0.08 11.28 40.23
N LEU A 2 0.40 12.23 39.42
CA LEU A 2 0.33 13.66 39.72
C LEU A 2 -1.14 14.14 39.52
N THR A 3 -1.67 14.90 40.48
CA THR A 3 -2.94 15.60 40.30
C THR A 3 -2.66 17.06 39.99
N ILE A 4 -3.22 17.57 38.88
CA ILE A 4 -3.13 18.98 38.50
C ILE A 4 -4.51 19.58 38.61
N ASN A 5 -4.65 20.60 39.44
CA ASN A 5 -5.88 21.36 39.59
C ASN A 5 -5.73 22.71 38.88
N CYS A 6 -6.60 23.00 37.95
CA CYS A 6 -6.66 24.25 37.20
C CYS A 6 -7.88 25.05 37.68
N PHE A 7 -7.68 26.32 37.99
CA PHE A 7 -8.74 27.26 38.34
C PHE A 7 -8.73 28.37 37.28
N ASP A 8 -9.80 28.50 36.53
CA ASP A 8 -10.00 29.60 35.58
C ASP A 8 -10.91 30.66 36.23
N GLU A 9 -10.33 31.79 36.58
CA GLU A 9 -10.96 32.91 37.24
C GLU A 9 -11.28 34.08 36.28
N ARG A 10 -11.17 33.87 34.97
CA ARG A 10 -11.41 34.93 33.98
C ARG A 10 -12.88 35.24 33.75
N GLY A 11 -13.79 34.34 34.16
CA GLY A 11 -15.22 34.49 34.01
C GLY A 11 -15.89 35.05 35.31
N GLU A 12 -17.22 35.18 35.31
CA GLU A 12 -17.99 35.55 36.51
C GLU A 12 -18.01 34.43 37.54
N GLU A 13 -17.85 33.18 37.12
CA GLU A 13 -17.75 31.99 37.97
C GLU A 13 -16.38 31.34 37.77
N VAL A 14 -15.78 30.89 38.88
CA VAL A 14 -14.50 30.15 38.86
C VAL A 14 -14.75 28.74 38.32
N VAL A 15 -14.14 28.39 37.20
CA VAL A 15 -14.18 27.02 36.64
C VAL A 15 -12.99 26.24 37.22
N HIS A 16 -13.29 25.14 37.90
CA HIS A 16 -12.28 24.24 38.46
C HIS A 16 -12.24 22.93 37.70
N GLU A 17 -11.08 22.59 37.14
CA GLU A 17 -10.82 21.32 36.52
C GLU A 17 -9.65 20.60 37.20
N SER A 18 -9.80 19.29 37.41
CA SER A 18 -8.79 18.45 38.04
C SER A 18 -8.39 17.33 37.08
N PHE A 19 -7.11 17.22 36.80
CA PHE A 19 -6.53 16.23 35.91
C PHE A 19 -5.69 15.24 36.71
N ARG A 20 -6.03 13.96 36.62
CA ARG A 20 -5.27 12.85 37.17
C ARG A 20 -5.42 11.62 36.27
N PHE A 21 -4.29 11.07 35.84
CA PHE A 21 -4.25 9.93 34.95
C PHE A 21 -3.41 8.82 35.60
N ASP A 22 -4.09 7.89 36.28
CA ASP A 22 -3.44 6.79 36.99
C ASP A 22 -2.96 5.68 36.05
N GLY A 23 -3.59 5.51 34.87
CA GLY A 23 -3.20 4.56 33.83
C GLY A 23 -2.02 5.02 32.95
N GLY A 24 -1.53 6.27 33.13
CA GLY A 24 -0.34 6.78 32.45
C GLY A 24 -0.45 6.77 30.91
N VAL A 25 0.44 6.06 30.23
CA VAL A 25 0.46 5.99 28.75
C VAL A 25 -0.79 5.31 28.17
N VAL A 26 -1.46 4.45 28.94
CA VAL A 26 -2.72 3.80 28.53
C VAL A 26 -3.84 4.83 28.45
N ASP A 27 -4.04 5.62 29.53
CA ASP A 27 -5.04 6.69 29.56
C ASP A 27 -4.78 7.70 28.45
N PHE A 28 -3.50 7.94 28.12
CA PHE A 28 -3.14 8.86 27.05
C PHE A 28 -3.51 8.32 25.67
N VAL A 29 -3.28 7.04 25.37
CA VAL A 29 -3.73 6.41 24.13
C VAL A 29 -5.25 6.41 24.04
N ASP A 30 -5.96 6.13 25.13
CA ASP A 30 -7.42 6.13 25.15
C ASP A 30 -7.98 7.53 24.90
N TRP A 31 -7.34 8.57 25.46
CA TRP A 31 -7.71 9.97 25.22
C TRP A 31 -7.45 10.41 23.76
N LEU A 32 -6.34 9.97 23.15
CA LEU A 32 -6.02 10.27 21.75
C LEU A 32 -6.95 9.56 20.77
N SER A 33 -7.57 8.46 21.20
CA SER A 33 -8.31 7.56 20.31
C SER A 33 -9.78 7.97 20.21
N ASN A 34 -10.18 8.49 19.05
CA ASN A 34 -11.52 9.02 18.81
C ASN A 34 -12.42 8.09 17.97
N ASP A 35 -11.93 6.90 17.57
CA ASP A 35 -12.63 5.97 16.70
C ASP A 35 -13.01 4.65 17.40
N GLY A 36 -13.85 3.84 16.74
CA GLY A 36 -14.22 2.51 17.23
C GLY A 36 -13.00 1.59 17.35
N ALA A 37 -12.90 0.88 18.48
CA ALA A 37 -11.78 0.00 18.77
C ALA A 37 -11.85 -1.32 17.99
N VAL A 38 -10.74 -1.73 17.38
CA VAL A 38 -10.50 -3.08 16.86
C VAL A 38 -9.83 -3.94 17.93
N THR A 39 -8.93 -3.34 18.72
CA THR A 39 -8.31 -3.95 19.89
C THR A 39 -8.52 -3.08 21.11
N ASP A 40 -8.45 -3.65 22.31
CA ASP A 40 -8.25 -2.88 23.52
C ASP A 40 -6.89 -2.19 23.47
N THR A 41 -6.66 -1.23 24.37
CA THR A 41 -5.36 -0.61 24.53
C THR A 41 -4.41 -1.57 25.21
N TRP A 42 -3.38 -1.96 24.48
CA TRP A 42 -2.34 -2.85 24.95
C TRP A 42 -1.21 -2.08 25.60
N HIS A 43 -0.81 -2.50 26.77
CA HIS A 43 0.29 -1.90 27.53
C HIS A 43 1.53 -2.80 27.45
N ILE A 44 2.64 -2.26 26.97
CA ILE A 44 3.93 -2.93 26.80
C ILE A 44 4.94 -2.28 27.71
N GLN A 45 5.42 -3.01 28.71
CA GLN A 45 6.49 -2.58 29.58
C GLN A 45 7.64 -3.58 29.55
N GLY A 46 8.84 -3.06 29.61
CA GLY A 46 10.05 -3.89 29.66
C GLY A 46 11.32 -3.05 29.70
N GLU A 47 12.43 -3.73 29.88
CA GLU A 47 13.73 -3.10 29.94
C GLU A 47 14.75 -3.85 29.08
N GLY A 48 15.82 -3.17 28.72
CA GLY A 48 16.91 -3.80 28.03
C GLY A 48 18.21 -3.04 28.23
N THR A 49 19.30 -3.78 28.20
CA THR A 49 20.64 -3.21 28.31
C THR A 49 21.26 -3.00 26.94
N PHE A 50 22.09 -1.98 26.85
CA PHE A 50 22.94 -1.70 25.70
C PHE A 50 24.28 -1.15 26.15
N THR A 51 25.32 -1.34 25.34
CA THR A 51 26.66 -0.83 25.62
C THR A 51 26.90 0.43 24.79
N GLU A 52 27.42 1.45 25.44
CA GLU A 52 27.84 2.70 24.83
C GLU A 52 29.30 2.99 25.16
N THR A 53 30.07 3.47 24.18
CA THR A 53 31.43 3.92 24.38
C THR A 53 31.43 5.39 24.76
N VAL A 54 31.81 5.67 26.00
CA VAL A 54 31.91 7.06 26.53
C VAL A 54 33.36 7.45 26.74
N GLN A 55 33.65 8.75 26.59
CA GLN A 55 34.94 9.29 26.92
C GLN A 55 34.99 9.57 28.45
N ALA A 56 35.72 8.77 29.17
CA ALA A 56 35.94 8.94 30.63
C ALA A 56 37.35 9.46 30.90
N LEU A 57 37.46 10.35 31.88
CA LEU A 57 38.76 10.83 32.35
C LEU A 57 39.45 9.71 33.13
N ASP A 58 40.65 9.34 32.72
CA ASP A 58 41.49 8.39 33.45
C ASP A 58 42.02 9.09 34.69
N PRO A 59 41.71 8.61 35.92
CA PRO A 59 42.14 9.26 37.15
C PRO A 59 43.66 9.30 37.36
N GLU A 60 44.41 8.35 36.76
CA GLU A 60 45.86 8.26 36.93
C GLU A 60 46.63 9.12 35.90
N SER A 61 46.20 9.15 34.67
CA SER A 61 46.90 9.86 33.58
C SER A 61 46.31 11.21 33.26
N GLY A 62 45.09 11.55 33.71
CA GLY A 62 44.39 12.79 33.37
C GLY A 62 43.95 12.86 31.90
N HIS A 63 44.10 11.80 31.13
CA HIS A 63 43.68 11.76 29.71
C HIS A 63 42.32 11.12 29.54
N LEU A 64 41.58 11.56 28.51
CA LEU A 64 40.33 10.93 28.11
C LEU A 64 40.61 9.60 27.44
N ARG A 65 39.93 8.56 27.91
CA ARG A 65 39.95 7.23 27.29
C ARG A 65 38.54 6.78 26.97
N ALA A 66 38.40 6.01 25.91
CA ALA A 66 37.14 5.36 25.56
C ALA A 66 36.88 4.18 26.53
N VAL A 67 35.75 4.23 27.23
CA VAL A 67 35.30 3.18 28.16
C VAL A 67 33.94 2.68 27.72
N GLU A 68 33.76 1.38 27.62
CA GLU A 68 32.46 0.75 27.41
C GLU A 68 31.65 0.80 28.68
N THR A 69 30.49 1.40 28.63
CA THR A 69 29.55 1.53 29.75
C THR A 69 28.25 0.85 29.41
N GLU A 70 27.80 -0.07 30.24
CA GLU A 70 26.50 -0.69 30.13
C GLU A 70 25.43 0.26 30.67
N ARG A 71 24.34 0.43 29.89
CA ARG A 71 23.20 1.29 30.24
C ARG A 71 21.91 0.50 30.15
N ILE A 72 20.96 0.85 31.01
CA ILE A 72 19.62 0.29 31.02
C ILE A 72 18.69 1.27 30.31
N CYS A 73 17.82 0.76 29.45
CA CYS A 73 16.73 1.49 28.83
C CYS A 73 15.42 0.83 29.23
N GLU A 74 14.57 1.60 29.89
CA GLU A 74 13.18 1.23 30.16
C GLU A 74 12.33 1.61 28.94
N VAL A 75 11.42 0.72 28.55
CA VAL A 75 10.46 0.91 27.45
C VAL A 75 9.06 0.81 28.03
N ASP A 76 8.26 1.84 27.82
CA ASP A 76 6.87 1.93 28.28
C ASP A 76 6.01 2.44 27.14
N CYS A 77 5.22 1.55 26.53
CA CYS A 77 4.43 1.84 25.34
C CYS A 77 2.99 1.40 25.55
N ALA A 78 2.05 2.20 25.06
CA ALA A 78 0.67 1.78 24.90
C ALA A 78 0.26 1.94 23.43
N LEU A 79 -0.56 1.01 22.95
CA LEU A 79 -1.04 1.04 21.57
C LEU A 79 -2.39 0.35 21.42
N ARG A 80 -3.19 0.84 20.49
CA ARG A 80 -4.43 0.18 20.07
C ARG A 80 -4.65 0.38 18.57
N TRP A 81 -5.48 -0.45 17.97
CA TRP A 81 -5.98 -0.23 16.61
C TRP A 81 -7.46 0.11 16.64
N GLY A 82 -7.81 1.14 15.91
CA GLY A 82 -9.18 1.54 15.62
C GLY A 82 -9.62 1.14 14.23
N ILE A 83 -10.87 1.46 13.88
CA ILE A 83 -11.45 1.20 12.55
C ILE A 83 -10.97 2.17 11.48
N GLY A 84 -10.39 3.30 11.87
CA GLY A 84 -9.87 4.34 10.98
C GLY A 84 -8.65 3.90 10.18
N TYR A 85 -8.12 4.84 9.39
CA TYR A 85 -6.95 4.62 8.52
C TYR A 85 -5.72 5.41 8.97
N ASP A 86 -5.93 6.54 9.67
CA ASP A 86 -4.84 7.41 10.10
C ASP A 86 -4.08 6.79 11.27
N ALA A 87 -2.75 6.85 11.20
CA ALA A 87 -1.89 6.43 12.29
C ALA A 87 -1.49 7.64 13.13
N GLN A 88 -1.67 7.55 14.44
CA GLN A 88 -1.25 8.57 15.40
C GLN A 88 -0.20 7.99 16.34
N LEU A 89 1.04 8.49 16.25
CA LEU A 89 2.14 8.06 17.08
C LEU A 89 2.72 9.26 17.83
N GLU A 90 2.61 9.21 19.14
CA GLU A 90 3.26 10.15 20.04
C GLU A 90 4.47 9.50 20.69
N SER A 91 5.56 10.24 20.86
CA SER A 91 6.78 9.66 21.41
C SER A 91 7.53 10.58 22.34
N PHE A 92 8.14 9.94 23.35
CA PHE A 92 8.85 10.65 24.42
C PHE A 92 10.15 9.94 24.77
N VAL A 93 11.17 10.73 25.10
CA VAL A 93 12.44 10.27 25.66
C VAL A 93 12.62 10.92 27.02
N ASN A 94 12.65 10.13 28.06
CA ASN A 94 12.48 10.58 29.44
C ASN A 94 11.13 11.32 29.55
N ILE A 95 11.12 12.64 29.61
CA ILE A 95 9.90 13.48 29.65
C ILE A 95 9.82 14.42 28.41
N ILE A 96 10.79 14.31 27.49
CA ILE A 96 10.91 15.20 26.34
C ILE A 96 10.12 14.61 25.18
N ALA A 97 9.15 15.36 24.66
CA ALA A 97 8.43 14.98 23.45
C ALA A 97 9.37 14.99 22.23
N THR A 98 9.28 13.94 21.41
CA THR A 98 10.05 13.79 20.18
C THR A 98 9.12 13.72 18.96
N PRO A 99 8.53 14.83 18.53
CA PRO A 99 7.47 14.85 17.51
C PRO A 99 7.94 14.35 16.13
N LYS A 100 9.24 14.36 15.87
CA LYS A 100 9.84 13.80 14.66
C LYS A 100 10.35 12.36 14.85
N GLY A 101 10.07 11.75 16.03
CA GLY A 101 10.43 10.37 16.33
C GLY A 101 11.91 10.17 16.61
N GLY A 102 12.50 9.18 15.98
CA GLY A 102 13.90 8.80 16.13
C GLY A 102 14.07 7.28 16.22
N THR A 103 15.21 6.85 16.78
CA THR A 103 15.59 5.42 16.83
C THR A 103 14.60 4.54 17.59
N HIS A 104 13.96 5.06 18.65
CA HIS A 104 12.94 4.34 19.42
C HIS A 104 11.68 4.07 18.60
N ILE A 105 11.19 5.06 17.84
CA ILE A 105 10.05 4.88 16.93
C ILE A 105 10.40 3.92 15.80
N ALA A 106 11.58 4.06 15.20
CA ALA A 106 12.03 3.12 14.18
C ALA A 106 12.10 1.68 14.70
N GLY A 107 12.53 1.49 15.96
CA GLY A 107 12.52 0.19 16.64
C GLY A 107 11.13 -0.37 16.86
N PHE A 108 10.20 0.48 17.34
CA PHE A 108 8.80 0.15 17.57
C PHE A 108 8.09 -0.29 16.27
N GLU A 109 8.14 0.55 15.22
CA GLU A 109 7.52 0.25 13.93
C GLU A 109 8.06 -1.03 13.30
N GLN A 110 9.38 -1.23 13.38
CA GLN A 110 10.02 -2.45 12.88
C GLN A 110 9.56 -3.70 13.63
N ALA A 111 9.38 -3.60 14.95
CA ALA A 111 8.89 -4.70 15.78
C ALA A 111 7.46 -5.10 15.40
N VAL A 112 6.56 -4.10 15.34
CA VAL A 112 5.15 -4.31 14.99
C VAL A 112 5.04 -4.91 13.59
N LEU A 113 5.70 -4.33 12.61
CA LEU A 113 5.70 -4.82 11.22
C LEU A 113 6.22 -6.25 11.11
N LYS A 114 7.35 -6.57 11.75
CA LYS A 114 7.97 -7.89 11.71
C LYS A 114 7.06 -8.96 12.32
N VAL A 115 6.48 -8.67 13.49
CA VAL A 115 5.64 -9.64 14.19
C VAL A 115 4.34 -9.86 13.41
N LEU A 116 3.65 -8.81 12.97
CA LEU A 116 2.39 -8.95 12.22
C LEU A 116 2.60 -9.64 10.87
N ARG A 117 3.66 -9.33 10.13
CA ARG A 117 4.02 -10.09 8.90
C ARG A 117 4.17 -11.58 9.17
N SER A 118 4.92 -11.94 10.21
CA SER A 118 5.10 -13.36 10.60
C SER A 118 3.79 -14.03 10.98
N GLN A 119 2.89 -13.32 11.66
CA GLN A 119 1.58 -13.85 12.04
C GLN A 119 0.63 -14.01 10.85
N VAL A 120 0.63 -13.06 9.91
CA VAL A 120 -0.13 -13.16 8.66
C VAL A 120 0.38 -14.33 7.82
N ASP A 121 1.71 -14.49 7.66
CA ASP A 121 2.32 -15.62 6.93
C ASP A 121 1.91 -16.98 7.56
N LYS A 122 1.96 -17.11 8.88
CA LYS A 122 1.54 -18.34 9.61
C LYS A 122 0.05 -18.66 9.45
N ASN A 123 -0.79 -17.64 9.35
CA ASN A 123 -2.25 -17.77 9.27
C ASN A 123 -2.80 -17.54 7.86
N ALA A 124 -1.96 -17.53 6.81
CA ALA A 124 -2.32 -17.16 5.44
C ALA A 124 -3.55 -17.92 4.90
N ARG A 125 -3.65 -19.22 5.18
CA ARG A 125 -4.81 -20.04 4.78
C ARG A 125 -6.11 -19.60 5.45
N LYS A 126 -6.07 -19.34 6.77
CA LYS A 126 -7.23 -18.86 7.55
C LYS A 126 -7.68 -17.49 7.09
N LEU A 127 -6.73 -16.60 6.79
CA LEU A 127 -6.94 -15.21 6.35
C LEU A 127 -7.22 -15.11 4.83
N LYS A 128 -7.23 -16.23 4.11
CA LYS A 128 -7.44 -16.28 2.66
C LYS A 128 -6.48 -15.35 1.90
N VAL A 129 -5.20 -15.37 2.30
CA VAL A 129 -4.12 -14.63 1.65
C VAL A 129 -3.45 -15.54 0.64
N GLY A 130 -3.46 -15.14 -0.63
CA GLY A 130 -2.81 -15.85 -1.73
C GLY A 130 -1.52 -15.17 -2.20
N ALA A 131 -0.79 -15.84 -3.09
CA ALA A 131 0.47 -15.32 -3.63
C ALA A 131 0.33 -13.94 -4.36
N LYS A 132 -0.86 -13.63 -4.88
CA LYS A 132 -1.15 -12.37 -5.57
C LYS A 132 -1.41 -11.18 -4.63
N ASP A 133 -1.74 -11.45 -3.36
CA ASP A 133 -2.09 -10.41 -2.39
C ASP A 133 -0.86 -9.69 -1.82
N GLY A 134 0.35 -10.24 -2.05
CA GLY A 134 1.59 -9.66 -1.55
C GLY A 134 1.78 -9.89 -0.05
N ARG A 135 2.56 -9.02 0.59
CA ARG A 135 2.81 -9.02 2.04
C ARG A 135 2.39 -7.69 2.65
N PRO A 136 2.01 -7.66 3.94
CA PRO A 136 1.73 -6.40 4.63
C PRO A 136 2.92 -5.44 4.58
N GLU A 137 2.69 -4.20 4.23
CA GLU A 137 3.66 -3.10 4.30
C GLU A 137 3.47 -2.30 5.58
N LYS A 138 4.35 -1.35 5.86
CA LYS A 138 4.31 -0.52 7.06
C LYS A 138 2.95 0.18 7.20
N ASP A 139 2.48 0.80 6.14
CA ASP A 139 1.24 1.56 6.13
C ASP A 139 0.01 0.68 6.39
N ASP A 140 0.00 -0.57 5.88
CA ASP A 140 -1.09 -1.52 6.15
C ASP A 140 -1.17 -1.91 7.64
N VAL A 141 0.00 -2.00 8.29
CA VAL A 141 0.13 -2.41 9.69
C VAL A 141 -0.20 -1.26 10.63
N LEU A 142 0.21 -0.04 10.27
CA LEU A 142 -0.01 1.15 11.08
C LEU A 142 -1.41 1.77 10.89
N ALA A 143 -2.16 1.37 9.86
CA ALA A 143 -3.49 1.91 9.57
C ALA A 143 -4.43 1.83 10.78
N GLY A 144 -4.91 2.98 11.24
CA GLY A 144 -5.77 3.15 12.41
C GLY A 144 -5.09 2.85 13.75
N MET A 145 -3.74 2.83 13.80
CA MET A 145 -3.03 2.64 15.06
C MET A 145 -2.85 3.96 15.80
N THR A 146 -3.26 3.99 17.07
CA THR A 146 -2.90 5.03 18.02
C THR A 146 -1.89 4.44 18.99
N ALA A 147 -0.72 5.07 19.14
CA ALA A 147 0.32 4.60 20.06
C ALA A 147 1.07 5.75 20.73
N VAL A 148 1.45 5.51 21.98
CA VAL A 148 2.37 6.35 22.76
C VAL A 148 3.60 5.49 23.09
N VAL A 149 4.78 5.95 22.69
CA VAL A 149 6.04 5.24 22.89
C VAL A 149 6.96 6.07 23.77
N THR A 150 7.25 5.57 24.95
CA THR A 150 8.15 6.23 25.91
C THR A 150 9.37 5.36 26.19
N VAL A 151 10.54 5.96 26.16
CA VAL A 151 11.80 5.34 26.58
C VAL A 151 12.47 6.18 27.65
N ARG A 152 13.07 5.51 28.65
CA ARG A 152 13.82 6.16 29.74
C ARG A 152 15.19 5.56 29.85
N PHE A 153 16.22 6.39 29.73
CA PHE A 153 17.62 5.99 29.92
C PHE A 153 18.49 7.22 30.17
N SER A 154 19.69 6.97 30.68
CA SER A 154 20.65 8.05 30.96
C SER A 154 21.31 8.56 29.68
N GLU A 155 21.53 9.87 29.62
CA GLU A 155 22.29 10.57 28.56
C GLU A 155 21.81 10.33 27.13
N PRO A 156 20.54 10.60 26.82
CA PRO A 156 20.03 10.45 25.47
C PRO A 156 20.70 11.46 24.52
N GLN A 157 21.12 10.97 23.34
CA GLN A 157 21.65 11.79 22.28
C GLN A 157 20.54 12.15 21.31
N PHE A 158 20.35 13.43 21.06
CA PHE A 158 19.35 13.96 20.13
C PHE A 158 19.99 14.52 18.88
N GLU A 159 19.27 14.47 17.77
CA GLU A 159 19.64 15.19 16.55
C GLU A 159 19.18 16.64 16.68
N GLY A 160 20.13 17.54 16.91
CA GLY A 160 19.90 18.98 17.03
C GLY A 160 19.46 19.47 18.41
N GLN A 161 19.48 20.78 18.57
CA GLN A 161 19.23 21.48 19.85
C GLN A 161 17.75 21.42 20.29
N THR A 162 16.83 21.28 19.35
CA THR A 162 15.38 21.22 19.63
C THR A 162 14.95 19.89 20.26
N LYS A 163 15.82 18.86 20.23
CA LYS A 163 15.60 17.52 20.81
C LYS A 163 14.37 16.80 20.24
N GLU A 164 13.99 17.10 19.01
CA GLU A 164 12.80 16.53 18.37
C GLU A 164 13.01 15.10 17.87
N ILE A 165 14.27 14.65 17.71
CA ILE A 165 14.63 13.34 17.17
C ILE A 165 15.64 12.67 18.08
N LEU A 166 15.33 11.44 18.52
CA LEU A 166 16.31 10.62 19.24
C LEU A 166 17.32 9.99 18.28
N GLY A 167 18.61 10.30 18.48
CA GLY A 167 19.71 9.80 17.65
C GLY A 167 20.39 8.54 18.17
N THR A 168 20.27 8.17 19.45
CA THR A 168 20.99 7.02 20.07
C THR A 168 20.68 5.71 19.35
N PRO A 169 21.61 5.10 18.57
CA PRO A 169 21.29 3.99 17.66
C PRO A 169 20.86 2.71 18.37
N GLN A 170 21.44 2.43 19.54
CA GLN A 170 21.24 1.20 20.33
C GLN A 170 19.79 1.04 20.79
N ILE A 171 19.09 2.15 21.04
CA ILE A 171 17.70 2.17 21.50
C ILE A 171 16.75 1.50 20.51
N ARG A 172 17.04 1.61 19.21
CA ARG A 172 16.27 0.91 18.16
C ARG A 172 16.21 -0.59 18.42
N THR A 173 17.33 -1.20 18.81
CA THR A 173 17.42 -2.65 19.05
C THR A 173 16.70 -3.03 20.33
N VAL A 174 16.85 -2.23 21.39
CA VAL A 174 16.19 -2.47 22.67
C VAL A 174 14.67 -2.42 22.53
N VAL A 175 14.13 -1.34 21.95
CA VAL A 175 12.69 -1.19 21.73
C VAL A 175 12.15 -2.28 20.82
N ASN A 176 12.86 -2.59 19.71
CA ASN A 176 12.47 -3.67 18.82
C ASN A 176 12.35 -5.02 19.54
N ARG A 177 13.29 -5.36 20.41
CA ARG A 177 13.26 -6.60 21.19
C ARG A 177 12.07 -6.62 22.14
N VAL A 178 11.96 -5.62 23.02
CA VAL A 178 10.88 -5.55 24.03
C VAL A 178 9.50 -5.65 23.39
N VAL A 179 9.23 -4.83 22.38
CA VAL A 179 7.93 -4.80 21.70
C VAL A 179 7.67 -6.11 20.93
N SER A 180 8.68 -6.64 20.22
CA SER A 180 8.53 -7.91 19.50
C SER A 180 8.21 -9.07 20.42
N ASP A 181 8.90 -9.18 21.55
CA ASP A 181 8.73 -10.31 22.46
C ASP A 181 7.38 -10.23 23.17
N TRP A 182 6.94 -9.05 23.57
CA TRP A 182 5.61 -8.85 24.13
C TRP A 182 4.50 -9.20 23.10
N LEU A 183 4.61 -8.69 21.88
CA LEU A 183 3.64 -8.99 20.82
C LEU A 183 3.59 -10.49 20.51
N LYS A 184 4.74 -11.17 20.41
CA LYS A 184 4.77 -12.62 20.21
C LYS A 184 4.05 -13.37 21.32
N ALA A 185 4.26 -12.97 22.59
CA ALA A 185 3.58 -13.54 23.73
C ALA A 185 2.06 -13.30 23.66
N LYS A 186 1.62 -12.09 23.27
CA LYS A 186 0.20 -11.76 23.08
C LYS A 186 -0.46 -12.62 22.00
N PHE A 187 0.21 -12.82 20.86
CA PHE A 187 -0.27 -13.70 19.77
C PHE A 187 -0.22 -15.20 20.12
N ALA A 188 0.65 -15.60 21.03
CA ALA A 188 0.75 -16.98 21.54
C ALA A 188 -0.20 -17.27 22.70
N SER A 189 -0.87 -16.25 23.24
CA SER A 189 -1.77 -16.38 24.38
C SER A 189 -2.91 -17.35 24.13
N SER A 190 -3.27 -18.15 25.13
CA SER A 190 -4.41 -19.05 25.10
C SER A 190 -5.71 -18.39 25.55
N LYS A 191 -5.66 -17.19 26.10
CA LYS A 191 -6.82 -16.43 26.59
C LYS A 191 -7.77 -16.11 25.43
N ARG A 192 -9.07 -16.24 25.69
CA ARG A 192 -10.11 -16.04 24.65
C ARG A 192 -10.08 -14.63 24.08
N ASP A 193 -9.97 -13.61 24.94
CA ASP A 193 -9.95 -12.21 24.53
C ASP A 193 -8.73 -11.88 23.67
N ASP A 194 -7.55 -12.36 24.06
CA ASP A 194 -6.33 -12.16 23.29
C ASP A 194 -6.44 -12.77 21.88
N LYS A 195 -7.02 -13.98 21.78
CA LYS A 195 -7.27 -14.65 20.49
C LYS A 195 -8.26 -13.89 19.62
N GLN A 196 -9.31 -13.34 20.23
CA GLN A 196 -10.30 -12.56 19.51
C GLN A 196 -9.69 -11.27 18.97
N GLN A 197 -9.03 -10.48 19.81
CA GLN A 197 -8.40 -9.22 19.42
C GLN A 197 -7.31 -9.43 18.38
N THR A 198 -6.43 -10.42 18.56
CA THR A 198 -5.38 -10.72 17.57
C THR A 198 -5.94 -11.22 16.24
N SER A 199 -7.08 -11.93 16.23
CA SER A 199 -7.76 -12.33 15.00
C SER A 199 -8.33 -11.11 14.26
N LEU A 200 -9.04 -10.23 14.97
CA LEU A 200 -9.59 -8.98 14.40
C LEU A 200 -8.49 -8.09 13.84
N LEU A 201 -7.38 -7.94 14.58
CA LEU A 201 -6.23 -7.18 14.10
C LEU A 201 -5.64 -7.76 12.81
N MET A 202 -5.44 -9.08 12.75
CA MET A 202 -4.93 -9.73 11.54
C MET A 202 -5.89 -9.54 10.35
N GLU A 203 -7.20 -9.63 10.58
CA GLU A 203 -8.21 -9.40 9.54
C GLU A 203 -8.17 -7.97 9.02
N LYS A 204 -8.03 -6.97 9.92
CA LYS A 204 -7.85 -5.56 9.55
C LYS A 204 -6.59 -5.38 8.70
N VAL A 205 -5.43 -5.82 9.17
CA VAL A 205 -4.16 -5.66 8.43
C VAL A 205 -4.21 -6.30 7.04
N VAL A 206 -4.82 -7.48 6.93
CA VAL A 206 -5.01 -8.15 5.62
C VAL A 206 -6.02 -7.39 4.76
N GLY A 207 -7.06 -6.80 5.34
CA GLY A 207 -8.01 -5.93 4.65
C GLY A 207 -7.30 -4.72 4.02
N GLU A 208 -6.48 -4.00 4.79
CA GLU A 208 -5.71 -2.85 4.33
C GLU A 208 -4.71 -3.24 3.22
N MET A 209 -3.97 -4.34 3.43
CA MET A 209 -3.06 -4.88 2.42
C MET A 209 -3.78 -5.15 1.09
N LYS A 210 -4.94 -5.82 1.13
CA LYS A 210 -5.72 -6.12 -0.08
C LYS A 210 -6.27 -4.86 -0.74
N ALA A 211 -6.73 -3.89 0.05
CA ALA A 211 -7.19 -2.60 -0.45
C ALA A 211 -6.07 -1.84 -1.18
N ARG A 212 -4.87 -1.78 -0.60
CA ARG A 212 -3.68 -1.17 -1.21
C ARG A 212 -3.30 -1.85 -2.54
N VAL A 213 -3.24 -3.19 -2.55
CA VAL A 213 -2.91 -3.97 -3.77
C VAL A 213 -3.97 -3.73 -4.85
N SER A 214 -5.25 -3.76 -4.50
CA SER A 214 -6.36 -3.46 -5.42
C SER A 214 -6.25 -2.04 -6.00
N ALA A 215 -6.02 -1.04 -5.16
CA ALA A 215 -5.84 0.35 -5.58
C ALA A 215 -4.66 0.50 -6.54
N ARG A 216 -3.53 -0.18 -6.28
CA ARG A 216 -2.36 -0.19 -7.17
C ARG A 216 -2.70 -0.80 -8.54
N ILE A 217 -3.38 -1.94 -8.55
CA ILE A 217 -3.82 -2.60 -9.79
C ILE A 217 -4.74 -1.67 -10.59
N HIS A 218 -5.74 -1.06 -9.93
CA HIS A 218 -6.63 -0.10 -10.58
C HIS A 218 -5.89 1.10 -11.18
N LYS A 219 -4.91 1.64 -10.45
CA LYS A 219 -4.08 2.74 -10.93
C LYS A 219 -3.22 2.35 -12.14
N GLU A 220 -2.67 1.12 -12.14
CA GLU A 220 -1.91 0.59 -13.28
C GLU A 220 -2.79 0.38 -14.51
N ILE A 221 -4.02 -0.16 -14.33
CA ILE A 221 -5.00 -0.32 -15.39
C ILE A 221 -5.36 1.04 -16.00
N SER A 222 -5.67 2.04 -15.16
CA SER A 222 -5.98 3.40 -15.63
C SER A 222 -4.82 4.03 -16.40
N ARG A 223 -3.58 3.86 -15.90
CA ARG A 223 -2.39 4.36 -16.62
C ARG A 223 -2.19 3.70 -17.98
N LYS A 224 -2.34 2.37 -18.05
CA LYS A 224 -2.23 1.65 -19.33
C LYS A 224 -3.32 2.09 -20.30
N LYS A 225 -4.55 2.30 -19.82
CA LYS A 225 -5.66 2.77 -20.62
C LYS A 225 -5.39 4.16 -21.22
N ASN A 226 -5.01 5.11 -20.37
CA ASN A 226 -4.66 6.47 -20.82
C ASN A 226 -3.47 6.46 -21.80
N ALA A 227 -2.48 5.59 -21.58
CA ALA A 227 -1.34 5.46 -22.50
C ALA A 227 -1.76 4.89 -23.87
N LEU A 228 -2.76 4.03 -23.94
CA LEU A 228 -3.30 3.52 -25.21
C LEU A 228 -4.07 4.61 -25.96
N GLU A 229 -4.82 5.44 -25.25
CA GLU A 229 -5.59 6.54 -25.85
C GLU A 229 -4.68 7.67 -26.41
N THR A 230 -3.47 7.85 -25.83
CA THR A 230 -2.53 8.93 -26.23
C THR A 230 -1.35 8.44 -27.07
N SER A 231 -1.20 7.12 -27.31
CA SER A 231 -0.07 6.59 -28.07
C SER A 231 -0.26 6.70 -29.59
N SER A 232 0.85 6.75 -30.33
CA SER A 232 0.83 6.70 -31.79
C SER A 232 0.24 5.39 -32.30
N LEU A 233 -0.47 5.45 -33.41
CA LEU A 233 -1.10 4.28 -34.05
C LEU A 233 -0.08 3.14 -34.27
N PRO A 234 -0.54 1.88 -34.17
CA PRO A 234 0.35 0.74 -34.40
C PRO A 234 1.02 0.79 -35.78
N ALA A 235 2.33 0.57 -35.83
CA ALA A 235 3.10 0.62 -37.07
C ALA A 235 2.61 -0.32 -38.17
N LYS A 236 1.85 -1.34 -37.80
CA LYS A 236 1.28 -2.32 -38.75
C LYS A 236 -0.01 -1.85 -39.42
N LEU A 237 -0.64 -0.78 -38.92
CA LEU A 237 -1.82 -0.23 -39.52
C LEU A 237 -1.48 0.37 -40.88
N ALA A 238 -2.15 -0.12 -41.91
CA ALA A 238 -2.16 0.54 -43.20
C ALA A 238 -3.42 1.39 -43.32
N ASP A 239 -3.31 2.64 -42.86
CA ASP A 239 -4.46 3.56 -42.76
C ASP A 239 -5.00 3.99 -44.14
N CYS A 240 -6.22 4.50 -44.18
CA CYS A 240 -6.83 5.15 -45.33
C CYS A 240 -6.54 6.65 -45.32
N ARG A 241 -6.87 7.33 -46.44
CA ARG A 241 -6.59 8.76 -46.62
C ARG A 241 -7.80 9.64 -46.29
N LEU A 242 -8.99 9.05 -46.33
CA LEU A 242 -10.26 9.76 -46.11
C LEU A 242 -10.42 9.97 -44.60
N GLU A 243 -10.85 11.18 -44.23
CA GLU A 243 -11.16 11.57 -42.84
C GLU A 243 -12.65 11.43 -42.50
N ASP A 244 -13.50 11.26 -43.49
CA ASP A 244 -14.93 11.06 -43.27
C ASP A 244 -15.19 9.63 -42.76
N VAL A 245 -15.51 9.53 -41.47
CA VAL A 245 -15.67 8.26 -40.75
C VAL A 245 -16.79 7.40 -41.38
N GLU A 246 -17.88 7.99 -41.84
CA GLU A 246 -19.03 7.24 -42.37
C GLU A 246 -18.70 6.45 -43.63
N GLU A 247 -17.75 6.93 -44.43
CA GLU A 247 -17.30 6.27 -45.66
C GLU A 247 -16.10 5.34 -45.48
N THR A 248 -15.43 5.37 -44.32
CA THR A 248 -14.23 4.59 -44.06
C THR A 248 -14.50 3.17 -43.60
N GLU A 249 -13.65 2.23 -44.02
CA GLU A 249 -13.75 0.82 -43.70
C GLU A 249 -12.41 0.29 -43.15
N LEU A 250 -12.47 -0.37 -41.96
CA LEU A 250 -11.32 -1.06 -41.37
C LEU A 250 -11.43 -2.57 -41.62
N PHE A 251 -10.50 -3.14 -42.33
CA PHE A 251 -10.37 -4.60 -42.52
C PHE A 251 -9.39 -5.15 -41.50
N ILE A 252 -9.86 -6.02 -40.61
CA ILE A 252 -8.99 -6.80 -39.73
C ILE A 252 -8.70 -8.11 -40.43
N VAL A 253 -7.43 -8.28 -40.81
CA VAL A 253 -6.97 -9.43 -41.64
C VAL A 253 -6.19 -10.43 -40.80
N GLU A 254 -6.36 -11.72 -41.08
CA GLU A 254 -5.65 -12.80 -40.43
C GLU A 254 -4.22 -12.94 -41.00
N GLY A 255 -3.23 -12.62 -40.15
CA GLY A 255 -1.82 -12.80 -40.44
C GLY A 255 -1.17 -11.71 -41.28
N ASP A 256 0.16 -11.58 -41.15
CA ASP A 256 0.95 -10.61 -41.89
C ASP A 256 1.05 -11.00 -43.41
N SER A 257 0.86 -12.27 -43.74
CA SER A 257 0.88 -12.74 -45.13
C SER A 257 -0.30 -12.21 -45.94
N ALA A 258 -1.48 -12.22 -45.38
CA ALA A 258 -2.71 -11.66 -46.00
C ALA A 258 -2.62 -10.15 -46.17
N LEU A 259 -1.91 -9.44 -45.27
CA LEU A 259 -1.76 -7.98 -45.32
C LEU A 259 -1.11 -7.50 -46.63
N GLY A 260 -0.09 -8.22 -47.13
CA GLY A 260 0.62 -7.86 -48.37
C GLY A 260 -0.31 -7.85 -49.57
N THR A 261 -1.07 -8.93 -49.76
CA THR A 261 -2.03 -9.09 -50.84
C THR A 261 -3.19 -8.11 -50.71
N ALA A 262 -3.71 -7.96 -49.50
CA ALA A 262 -4.81 -7.02 -49.20
C ALA A 262 -4.39 -5.57 -49.47
N LYS A 263 -3.14 -5.17 -49.14
CA LYS A 263 -2.62 -3.83 -49.46
C LYS A 263 -2.57 -3.54 -50.96
N ALA A 264 -2.28 -4.52 -51.77
CA ALA A 264 -2.25 -4.38 -53.23
C ALA A 264 -3.66 -4.27 -53.83
N ALA A 265 -4.64 -4.94 -53.22
CA ALA A 265 -6.03 -5.01 -53.70
C ALA A 265 -6.95 -3.90 -53.21
N ARG A 266 -6.66 -3.28 -52.02
CA ARG A 266 -7.54 -2.30 -51.39
C ARG A 266 -7.65 -0.98 -52.11
N ASN A 267 -8.74 -0.28 -51.94
CA ASN A 267 -8.80 1.14 -52.24
C ASN A 267 -8.24 1.95 -51.08
N SER A 268 -7.01 2.45 -51.24
CA SER A 268 -6.32 3.19 -50.14
C SER A 268 -6.97 4.55 -49.82
N HIS A 269 -7.97 4.97 -50.55
CA HIS A 269 -8.67 6.20 -50.25
C HIS A 269 -9.55 6.07 -48.99
N TYR A 270 -10.34 4.99 -48.88
CA TYR A 270 -11.27 4.79 -47.77
C TYR A 270 -11.14 3.46 -47.03
N GLN A 271 -10.25 2.54 -47.49
CA GLN A 271 -10.06 1.24 -46.85
C GLN A 271 -8.74 1.20 -46.06
N ALA A 272 -8.84 0.98 -44.77
CA ALA A 272 -7.73 0.71 -43.87
C ALA A 272 -7.57 -0.79 -43.61
N LEU A 273 -6.35 -1.26 -43.35
CA LEU A 273 -6.03 -2.66 -43.07
C LEU A 273 -5.21 -2.78 -41.80
N PHE A 274 -5.62 -3.70 -40.93
CA PHE A 274 -4.89 -4.04 -39.72
C PHE A 274 -4.72 -5.56 -39.59
N PRO A 275 -3.49 -6.09 -39.56
CA PRO A 275 -3.22 -7.52 -39.43
C PRO A 275 -3.25 -7.90 -37.93
N ILE A 276 -3.87 -9.04 -37.63
CA ILE A 276 -3.80 -9.68 -36.31
C ILE A 276 -2.96 -10.95 -36.41
N ARG A 277 -2.18 -11.28 -35.37
CA ARG A 277 -1.36 -12.47 -35.31
C ARG A 277 -2.03 -13.57 -34.49
N GLY A 278 -2.54 -14.59 -35.16
CA GLY A 278 -3.10 -15.78 -34.55
C GLY A 278 -4.34 -15.50 -33.67
N LYS A 279 -4.61 -16.38 -32.75
CA LYS A 279 -5.76 -16.30 -31.85
C LYS A 279 -5.54 -15.26 -30.78
N ILE A 280 -6.37 -14.23 -30.74
CA ILE A 280 -6.37 -13.22 -29.66
C ILE A 280 -6.81 -13.82 -28.33
N LEU A 281 -6.59 -13.10 -27.24
CA LEU A 281 -7.02 -13.50 -25.91
C LEU A 281 -8.56 -13.66 -25.84
N ASN A 282 -9.01 -14.76 -25.24
CA ASN A 282 -10.43 -14.94 -24.94
C ASN A 282 -10.83 -14.02 -23.78
N VAL A 283 -11.35 -12.85 -24.11
CA VAL A 283 -11.73 -11.80 -23.13
C VAL A 283 -12.97 -12.16 -22.28
N GLN A 284 -13.69 -13.23 -22.63
CA GLN A 284 -14.78 -13.74 -21.78
C GLN A 284 -14.25 -14.35 -20.49
N LYS A 285 -13.05 -14.93 -20.52
CA LYS A 285 -12.40 -15.60 -19.38
C LYS A 285 -11.28 -14.77 -18.73
N ALA A 286 -10.91 -13.67 -19.35
CA ALA A 286 -9.82 -12.81 -18.91
C ALA A 286 -10.31 -11.59 -18.13
N SER A 287 -9.47 -11.05 -17.24
CA SER A 287 -9.74 -9.78 -16.60
C SER A 287 -9.50 -8.61 -17.56
N THR A 288 -10.07 -7.43 -17.25
CA THR A 288 -9.79 -6.19 -18.03
C THR A 288 -8.30 -5.85 -18.05
N ALA A 289 -7.58 -6.16 -16.95
CA ALA A 289 -6.14 -5.96 -16.88
C ALA A 289 -5.37 -6.86 -17.87
N ASP A 290 -5.76 -8.13 -17.96
CA ASP A 290 -5.15 -9.09 -18.87
C ASP A 290 -5.47 -8.73 -20.32
N MET A 291 -6.68 -8.26 -20.59
CA MET A 291 -7.10 -7.79 -21.93
C MET A 291 -6.27 -6.58 -22.38
N LEU A 292 -6.08 -5.58 -21.53
CA LEU A 292 -5.25 -4.41 -21.84
C LEU A 292 -3.73 -4.71 -21.86
N ALA A 293 -3.30 -5.79 -21.24
CA ALA A 293 -1.92 -6.28 -21.32
C ALA A 293 -1.65 -7.09 -22.59
N ASN A 294 -2.68 -7.62 -23.24
CA ASN A 294 -2.54 -8.33 -24.49
C ASN A 294 -2.35 -7.34 -25.65
N ALA A 295 -1.20 -7.45 -26.34
CA ALA A 295 -0.82 -6.50 -27.38
C ALA A 295 -1.81 -6.44 -28.55
N GLU A 296 -2.37 -7.59 -28.99
CA GLU A 296 -3.32 -7.59 -30.09
C GLU A 296 -4.65 -6.93 -29.71
N CYS A 297 -5.20 -7.24 -28.51
CA CYS A 297 -6.39 -6.56 -28.02
C CYS A 297 -6.18 -5.05 -27.84
N ALA A 298 -5.04 -4.66 -27.27
CA ALA A 298 -4.68 -3.25 -27.09
C ALA A 298 -4.57 -2.50 -28.41
N ASN A 299 -3.91 -3.11 -29.40
CA ASN A 299 -3.76 -2.53 -30.74
C ASN A 299 -5.11 -2.37 -31.47
N ILE A 300 -6.01 -3.35 -31.36
CA ILE A 300 -7.37 -3.26 -31.95
C ILE A 300 -8.15 -2.07 -31.35
N ILE A 301 -8.12 -1.95 -30.01
CA ILE A 301 -8.79 -0.84 -29.31
C ILE A 301 -8.24 0.51 -29.79
N GLN A 302 -6.91 0.60 -29.92
CA GLN A 302 -6.22 1.80 -30.34
C GLN A 302 -6.51 2.15 -31.83
N VAL A 303 -6.54 1.15 -32.71
CA VAL A 303 -6.85 1.35 -34.15
C VAL A 303 -8.27 1.86 -34.32
N ILE A 304 -9.24 1.31 -33.60
CA ILE A 304 -10.65 1.75 -33.68
C ILE A 304 -10.81 3.15 -33.07
N GLY A 305 -10.07 3.49 -32.03
CA GLY A 305 -10.03 4.83 -31.45
C GLY A 305 -11.19 5.20 -30.53
N ALA A 306 -12.22 4.35 -30.43
CA ALA A 306 -13.44 4.60 -29.64
C ALA A 306 -13.30 4.32 -28.13
N GLY A 307 -12.11 4.00 -27.62
CA GLY A 307 -11.91 3.60 -26.25
C GLY A 307 -12.39 2.18 -25.95
N SER A 308 -12.58 1.81 -24.67
CA SER A 308 -13.06 0.49 -24.30
C SER A 308 -13.80 0.46 -22.94
N GLY A 309 -14.80 -0.41 -22.81
CA GLY A 309 -15.59 -0.58 -21.59
C GLY A 309 -16.28 0.71 -21.15
N ARG A 310 -15.99 1.22 -19.94
CA ARG A 310 -16.64 2.44 -19.40
C ARG A 310 -16.30 3.73 -20.15
N THR A 311 -15.20 3.76 -20.92
CA THR A 311 -14.80 4.94 -21.72
C THR A 311 -15.07 4.74 -23.20
N PHE A 312 -15.81 3.69 -23.59
CA PHE A 312 -16.20 3.51 -24.97
C PHE A 312 -17.17 4.63 -25.39
N ASP A 313 -16.80 5.30 -26.47
CA ASP A 313 -17.59 6.37 -27.09
C ASP A 313 -17.57 6.17 -28.61
N LEU A 314 -18.70 5.74 -29.15
CA LEU A 314 -18.82 5.46 -30.59
C LEU A 314 -18.56 6.70 -31.45
N SER A 315 -18.81 7.91 -30.95
CA SER A 315 -18.54 9.15 -31.69
C SER A 315 -17.05 9.39 -31.95
N GLN A 316 -16.17 8.72 -31.20
CA GLN A 316 -14.72 8.78 -31.37
C GLN A 316 -14.17 7.68 -32.29
N ALA A 317 -15.03 6.81 -32.82
CA ALA A 317 -14.61 5.74 -33.73
C ALA A 317 -13.97 6.33 -35.00
N ARG A 318 -12.85 5.76 -35.41
CA ARG A 318 -12.09 6.23 -36.59
C ARG A 318 -12.62 5.67 -37.90
N TYR A 319 -13.44 4.63 -37.86
CA TYR A 319 -13.96 3.95 -39.03
C TYR A 319 -15.46 3.68 -38.90
N GLY A 320 -16.22 3.93 -39.98
CA GLY A 320 -17.65 3.69 -40.02
C GLY A 320 -18.02 2.21 -40.12
N LYS A 321 -17.10 1.36 -40.62
CA LYS A 321 -17.31 -0.08 -40.72
C LYS A 321 -16.05 -0.84 -40.29
N VAL A 322 -16.23 -1.96 -39.58
CA VAL A 322 -15.19 -2.91 -39.25
C VAL A 322 -15.51 -4.26 -39.91
N ILE A 323 -14.62 -4.72 -40.76
CA ILE A 323 -14.80 -5.95 -41.55
C ILE A 323 -13.78 -6.97 -41.09
N LEU A 324 -14.25 -8.14 -40.65
CA LEU A 324 -13.41 -9.26 -40.21
C LEU A 324 -13.11 -10.17 -41.39
N MET A 325 -11.86 -10.22 -41.82
CA MET A 325 -11.42 -11.00 -42.94
C MET A 325 -10.46 -12.11 -42.44
N THR A 326 -11.05 -13.26 -42.15
CA THR A 326 -10.37 -14.45 -41.65
C THR A 326 -10.48 -15.55 -42.69
N ASP A 327 -9.56 -16.55 -42.61
CA ASP A 327 -9.60 -17.72 -43.48
C ASP A 327 -10.90 -18.52 -43.32
N ALA A 328 -11.33 -19.23 -44.36
CA ALA A 328 -12.55 -20.02 -44.39
C ALA A 328 -12.34 -21.42 -43.76
N ASP A 329 -11.66 -21.46 -42.62
CA ASP A 329 -11.37 -22.67 -41.87
C ASP A 329 -11.83 -22.61 -40.43
N VAL A 330 -11.54 -23.65 -39.64
CA VAL A 330 -11.92 -23.75 -38.21
C VAL A 330 -11.20 -22.69 -37.36
N ASP A 331 -9.94 -22.40 -37.69
CA ASP A 331 -9.14 -21.43 -36.96
C ASP A 331 -9.62 -20.00 -37.24
N GLY A 332 -9.92 -19.67 -38.49
CA GLY A 332 -10.51 -18.38 -38.86
C GLY A 332 -11.89 -18.17 -38.24
N ALA A 333 -12.75 -19.21 -38.18
CA ALA A 333 -14.03 -19.14 -37.47
C ALA A 333 -13.84 -18.88 -35.98
N HIS A 334 -12.82 -19.48 -35.34
CA HIS A 334 -12.48 -19.24 -33.94
C HIS A 334 -11.95 -17.81 -33.71
N ILE A 335 -11.06 -17.31 -34.58
CA ILE A 335 -10.55 -15.93 -34.51
C ILE A 335 -11.69 -14.93 -34.62
N ARG A 336 -12.59 -15.12 -35.57
CA ARG A 336 -13.79 -14.28 -35.71
C ARG A 336 -14.64 -14.27 -34.46
N THR A 337 -14.86 -15.43 -33.84
CA THR A 337 -15.59 -15.52 -32.57
C THR A 337 -14.92 -14.74 -31.45
N LEU A 338 -13.59 -14.82 -31.34
CA LEU A 338 -12.82 -14.07 -30.31
C LEU A 338 -12.90 -12.56 -30.54
N LEU A 339 -12.81 -12.09 -31.79
CA LEU A 339 -12.96 -10.68 -32.16
C LEU A 339 -14.35 -10.16 -31.85
N LEU A 340 -15.40 -10.89 -32.23
CA LEU A 340 -16.78 -10.53 -31.92
C LEU A 340 -17.03 -10.50 -30.40
N THR A 341 -16.40 -11.39 -29.64
CA THR A 341 -16.47 -11.39 -28.17
C THR A 341 -15.78 -10.14 -27.59
N LEU A 342 -14.65 -9.70 -28.16
CA LEU A 342 -13.96 -8.46 -27.76
C LEU A 342 -14.86 -7.25 -27.99
N PHE A 343 -15.46 -7.13 -29.18
CA PHE A 343 -16.33 -6.01 -29.52
C PHE A 343 -17.59 -5.98 -28.67
N PHE A 344 -18.28 -7.10 -28.54
CA PHE A 344 -19.51 -7.19 -27.76
C PHE A 344 -19.31 -6.82 -26.28
N ARG A 345 -18.16 -7.17 -25.71
CA ARG A 345 -17.91 -7.00 -24.28
C ARG A 345 -17.31 -5.65 -23.90
N TYR A 346 -16.54 -5.06 -24.79
CA TYR A 346 -15.75 -3.88 -24.48
C TYR A 346 -15.97 -2.69 -25.42
N MET A 347 -16.70 -2.88 -26.50
CA MET A 347 -17.08 -1.89 -27.51
C MET A 347 -18.57 -2.03 -27.86
#